data_be6025955f53b8c6bb5a718e72778a22
#
_entry.id   be6025955f53b8c6bb5a718e72778a22
#
_cell.length_a   1.000
_cell.length_b   1.000
_cell.length_c   1.000
_cell.angle_alpha   90.00
_cell.angle_beta   90.00
_cell.angle_gamma   90.00
#
_symmetry.space_group_name_H-M   'P 1'
#
loop_
_entity.id
_entity.type
_entity.pdbx_description
1 polymer ?
#
loop_
_entity_poly.entity_id
_entity_poly.type
_entity_poly.pdbx_seq_one_letter_code
_entity_poly.pdbx_strand_id
1 'polypeptide(L)'
;MLSGVFAGLLTLLPPGLRTSPAPERPAPLVQHAPAPRAPAREIEFRWRDHPQIRNGRLFRVDFVGKFQWDARDPGDDPSDFDEFEIHRARVGIEGELFNRVQFAIERELTEREVENPNTREKSAWKDVYVDGNISDAVQFRGGKFKIPFGLDQLTGISNNDFVYRSLGANYLAPARDIGVALHGRFFDRGLTYWAGWFVHDGDNARSSTIDGADDTLAIRVTGRPLRSIPALAKTEVGGAFMVSDLDNVAVNPNGLRGRTVMSQSVFYEPVFVKGHRQRYEIDGDWSFGPVGARAEYTHVLDSREGQGLADQDLSDARGRGWYVSGTWVLTGEEKDRPVRPARKFGAIEAAARYERLWFDSAGGEGPPLRNPRADNMLPSGEHVLSLGMNWYITRWIKLQVNTIREEPQDPERSPVPPGHVFWSSVFRFQVGI
;
A
#
# COMPACT_ATOMS: atom_id res chain seq x y z
N MET A 1 54.70 15.01 20.51
CA MET A 1 54.95 14.93 21.94
C MET A 1 54.08 13.83 22.49
N LEU A 2 54.52 12.75 22.98
CA LEU A 2 55.62 12.11 23.67
C LEU A 2 55.56 10.62 23.35
N SER A 3 56.49 10.07 22.85
CA SER A 3 57.55 9.07 23.02
C SER A 3 57.71 8.44 24.40
N GLY A 4 58.01 7.13 24.42
CA GLY A 4 58.59 6.42 25.55
C GLY A 4 58.31 4.93 25.45
N VAL A 5 59.05 4.08 24.77
CA VAL A 5 60.33 3.43 25.17
C VAL A 5 60.22 2.69 26.51
N PHE A 6 60.26 1.35 26.44
CA PHE A 6 61.01 0.56 27.43
C PHE A 6 61.58 -0.72 26.77
N ALA A 7 62.91 -0.79 26.83
CA ALA A 7 63.74 -1.90 26.41
C ALA A 7 64.23 -2.70 27.65
N GLY A 8 64.47 -3.98 27.42
CA GLY A 8 65.62 -4.65 28.01
C GLY A 8 65.43 -5.43 29.29
N LEU A 9 65.67 -6.75 29.25
CA LEU A 9 66.72 -7.37 30.04
C LEU A 9 67.01 -8.79 29.51
N LEU A 10 68.21 -8.96 28.96
CA LEU A 10 68.88 -10.24 28.79
C LEU A 10 69.46 -10.68 30.14
N THR A 11 69.30 -11.96 30.52
CA THR A 11 70.20 -12.62 31.47
C THR A 11 70.72 -13.92 30.91
N LEU A 12 72.03 -13.99 30.77
CA LEU A 12 72.88 -15.12 30.41
C LEU A 12 72.93 -16.17 31.55
N LEU A 13 72.90 -17.46 31.23
CA LEU A 13 73.35 -18.55 32.07
C LEU A 13 74.14 -19.58 31.22
N PRO A 14 75.13 -20.30 31.79
CA PRO A 14 76.25 -20.93 31.08
C PRO A 14 75.95 -22.36 30.59
N PRO A 15 76.88 -22.97 29.81
CA PRO A 15 76.62 -24.22 29.11
C PRO A 15 77.04 -25.45 29.97
N GLY A 16 76.17 -26.43 29.96
CA GLY A 16 76.43 -27.70 30.63
C GLY A 16 75.81 -28.93 29.93
N LEU A 17 76.70 -29.80 29.50
CA LEU A 17 76.52 -31.25 29.26
C LEU A 17 75.53 -31.69 28.13
N ARG A 18 76.14 -32.09 27.01
CA ARG A 18 75.48 -32.89 25.97
C ARG A 18 75.30 -34.31 26.44
N THR A 19 74.03 -34.81 26.47
CA THR A 19 73.69 -36.21 26.44
C THR A 19 73.00 -36.46 25.06
N SER A 20 73.50 -37.45 24.31
CA SER A 20 72.96 -37.88 23.05
C SER A 20 71.52 -38.35 23.22
N PRO A 21 70.60 -37.92 22.37
CA PRO A 21 69.22 -38.45 22.39
C PRO A 21 69.18 -39.85 21.75
N ALA A 22 68.41 -40.73 22.38
CA ALA A 22 67.99 -42.01 21.83
C ALA A 22 67.13 -41.85 20.58
N PRO A 23 67.11 -42.78 19.63
CA PRO A 23 66.30 -42.67 18.41
C PRO A 23 64.81 -42.53 18.71
N GLU A 24 64.21 -41.42 18.34
CA GLU A 24 62.74 -41.21 18.39
C GLU A 24 62.03 -42.26 17.54
N ARG A 25 61.05 -42.93 18.12
CA ARG A 25 60.10 -43.70 17.35
C ARG A 25 59.30 -42.75 16.46
N PRO A 26 59.00 -43.09 15.19
CA PRO A 26 58.17 -42.27 14.35
C PRO A 26 56.76 -42.16 14.99
N ALA A 27 56.32 -40.95 15.17
CA ALA A 27 54.98 -40.63 15.66
C ALA A 27 53.93 -41.31 14.74
N PRO A 28 52.85 -41.91 15.30
CA PRO A 28 51.81 -42.48 14.49
C PRO A 28 51.21 -41.38 13.58
N LEU A 29 51.09 -41.69 12.28
CA LEU A 29 50.41 -40.84 11.29
C LEU A 29 49.01 -40.57 11.82
N VAL A 30 48.77 -39.35 12.30
CA VAL A 30 47.45 -38.87 12.62
C VAL A 30 46.67 -38.82 11.29
N GLN A 31 45.86 -39.83 11.05
CA GLN A 31 44.85 -39.74 9.99
C GLN A 31 43.92 -38.61 10.36
N HIS A 32 44.12 -37.43 9.74
CA HIS A 32 43.12 -36.38 9.80
C HIS A 32 41.80 -36.96 9.27
N ALA A 33 40.85 -37.11 10.18
CA ALA A 33 39.48 -37.38 9.77
C ALA A 33 39.08 -36.33 8.72
N PRO A 34 38.47 -36.72 7.58
CA PRO A 34 38.03 -35.74 6.60
C PRO A 34 37.16 -34.72 7.29
N ALA A 35 37.47 -33.43 7.09
CA ALA A 35 36.68 -32.33 7.64
C ALA A 35 35.21 -32.59 7.33
N PRO A 36 34.31 -32.43 8.30
CA PRO A 36 32.90 -32.65 8.10
C PRO A 36 32.48 -31.89 6.85
N ARG A 37 32.02 -32.60 5.84
CA ARG A 37 31.45 -31.97 4.63
C ARG A 37 30.39 -31.04 5.09
N ALA A 38 30.52 -29.73 4.73
CA ALA A 38 29.47 -28.78 4.91
C ALA A 38 28.17 -29.39 4.39
N PRO A 39 27.07 -29.35 5.18
CA PRO A 39 25.84 -30.00 4.75
C PRO A 39 25.50 -29.53 3.33
N ALA A 40 25.23 -30.48 2.46
CA ALA A 40 24.80 -30.19 1.11
C ALA A 40 23.64 -29.21 1.22
N ARG A 41 23.72 -28.06 0.53
CA ARG A 41 22.67 -27.07 0.50
C ARG A 41 21.49 -27.66 -0.25
N GLU A 42 20.60 -28.35 0.46
CA GLU A 42 19.41 -28.97 -0.13
C GLU A 42 18.36 -27.90 -0.40
N ILE A 43 17.72 -28.02 -1.54
CA ILE A 43 16.51 -27.25 -1.86
C ILE A 43 15.38 -27.84 -1.03
N GLU A 44 14.78 -27.02 -0.16
CA GLU A 44 13.69 -27.42 0.71
C GLU A 44 12.38 -26.80 0.20
N PHE A 45 11.37 -27.66 0.05
CA PHE A 45 9.98 -27.19 -0.09
C PHE A 45 9.34 -27.13 1.29
N ARG A 46 8.80 -25.98 1.65
CA ARG A 46 8.11 -25.77 2.94
C ARG A 46 6.73 -25.15 2.71
N TRP A 47 5.80 -25.51 3.58
CA TRP A 47 4.52 -24.82 3.69
C TRP A 47 4.43 -24.22 5.08
N ARG A 48 4.56 -22.90 5.19
CA ARG A 48 4.29 -22.18 6.45
C ARG A 48 2.98 -21.42 6.35
N ASP A 49 3.05 -20.22 5.77
CA ASP A 49 1.88 -19.37 5.51
C ASP A 49 1.45 -19.51 4.04
N HIS A 50 2.36 -19.86 3.16
CA HIS A 50 2.23 -20.10 1.72
C HIS A 50 3.28 -21.13 1.27
N PRO A 51 3.13 -21.70 0.06
CA PRO A 51 4.13 -22.59 -0.52
C PRO A 51 5.45 -21.83 -0.71
N GLN A 52 6.55 -22.42 -0.28
CA GLN A 52 7.85 -21.79 -0.28
C GLN A 52 8.94 -22.77 -0.75
N ILE A 53 9.83 -22.28 -1.60
CA ILE A 53 11.08 -22.96 -1.98
C ILE A 53 12.25 -22.19 -1.40
N ARG A 54 13.15 -22.87 -0.71
CA ARG A 54 14.30 -22.25 -0.07
C ARG A 54 15.57 -23.09 -0.28
N ASN A 55 16.70 -22.39 -0.47
CA ASN A 55 18.03 -22.97 -0.44
C ASN A 55 18.91 -22.18 0.56
N GLY A 56 18.89 -22.59 1.82
CA GLY A 56 19.66 -21.97 2.88
C GLY A 56 19.51 -20.43 2.91
N ARG A 57 20.63 -19.73 2.67
CA ARG A 57 20.69 -18.26 2.57
C ARG A 57 20.80 -17.77 1.12
N LEU A 58 20.83 -18.66 0.13
CA LEU A 58 21.01 -18.27 -1.25
C LEU A 58 19.76 -17.65 -1.82
N PHE A 59 18.63 -18.32 -1.65
CA PHE A 59 17.35 -17.82 -2.10
C PHE A 59 16.18 -18.36 -1.29
N ARG A 60 15.12 -17.60 -1.27
CA ARG A 60 13.77 -17.97 -0.87
C ARG A 60 12.82 -17.47 -1.94
N VAL A 61 11.91 -18.32 -2.38
CA VAL A 61 10.82 -17.98 -3.30
C VAL A 61 9.52 -18.42 -2.66
N ASP A 62 8.63 -17.48 -2.50
CA ASP A 62 7.29 -17.62 -1.92
C ASP A 62 6.27 -17.52 -3.05
N PHE A 63 5.36 -18.48 -3.17
CA PHE A 63 4.24 -18.42 -4.11
C PHE A 63 3.07 -17.77 -3.42
N VAL A 64 2.55 -16.71 -4.03
CA VAL A 64 1.45 -15.93 -3.48
C VAL A 64 0.26 -15.95 -4.44
N GLY A 65 -0.93 -15.98 -3.86
CA GLY A 65 -2.16 -15.96 -4.63
C GLY A 65 -3.26 -15.21 -3.87
N LYS A 66 -4.12 -14.50 -4.62
CA LYS A 66 -5.25 -13.74 -4.06
C LYS A 66 -6.45 -13.92 -4.96
N PHE A 67 -7.53 -14.39 -4.39
CA PHE A 67 -8.81 -14.55 -5.07
C PHE A 67 -9.91 -13.85 -4.28
N GLN A 68 -10.75 -13.07 -4.96
CA GLN A 68 -11.91 -12.40 -4.38
C GLN A 68 -13.08 -12.55 -5.34
N TRP A 69 -14.18 -13.07 -4.81
CA TRP A 69 -15.46 -13.17 -5.49
C TRP A 69 -16.51 -12.41 -4.69
N ASP A 70 -17.29 -11.59 -5.37
CA ASP A 70 -18.29 -10.72 -4.80
C ASP A 70 -19.68 -11.12 -5.28
N ALA A 71 -20.64 -11.16 -4.34
CA ALA A 71 -22.06 -11.12 -4.61
C ALA A 71 -22.56 -9.74 -4.12
N ARG A 72 -23.22 -9.00 -5.01
CA ARG A 72 -23.61 -7.60 -4.80
C ARG A 72 -25.11 -7.46 -4.89
N ASP A 73 -25.70 -6.74 -3.96
CA ASP A 73 -27.10 -6.37 -3.95
C ASP A 73 -27.17 -4.84 -4.09
N PRO A 74 -27.68 -4.32 -5.21
CA PRO A 74 -27.81 -2.89 -5.44
C PRO A 74 -28.76 -2.20 -4.42
N GLY A 75 -29.70 -2.97 -3.83
CA GLY A 75 -30.70 -2.38 -2.94
C GLY A 75 -31.49 -1.28 -3.63
N ASP A 76 -31.36 -0.04 -3.11
CA ASP A 76 -32.04 1.14 -3.67
C ASP A 76 -31.15 1.90 -4.68
N ASP A 77 -29.95 1.41 -5.01
CA ASP A 77 -29.09 2.02 -6.04
C ASP A 77 -29.73 1.84 -7.41
N PRO A 78 -30.05 2.93 -8.12
CA PRO A 78 -30.74 2.85 -9.41
C PRO A 78 -29.86 2.37 -10.57
N SER A 79 -28.59 2.13 -10.32
CA SER A 79 -27.63 1.74 -11.35
C SER A 79 -27.71 0.24 -11.62
N ASP A 80 -27.61 -0.13 -12.89
CA ASP A 80 -27.48 -1.51 -13.30
C ASP A 80 -26.02 -1.95 -13.25
N PHE A 81 -25.74 -3.04 -12.55
CA PHE A 81 -24.40 -3.65 -12.47
C PHE A 81 -24.49 -5.15 -12.15
N ASP A 82 -23.45 -5.88 -12.51
CA ASP A 82 -23.40 -7.33 -12.28
C ASP A 82 -23.52 -7.68 -10.80
N GLU A 83 -24.48 -8.50 -10.44
CA GLU A 83 -24.69 -9.01 -9.09
C GLU A 83 -23.54 -9.92 -8.64
N PHE A 84 -22.86 -10.58 -9.57
CA PHE A 84 -21.77 -11.49 -9.30
C PHE A 84 -20.53 -11.10 -10.08
N GLU A 85 -19.40 -10.96 -9.38
CA GLU A 85 -18.14 -10.56 -9.98
C GLU A 85 -16.96 -11.35 -9.40
N ILE A 86 -16.06 -11.84 -10.26
CA ILE A 86 -14.71 -12.18 -9.82
C ILE A 86 -13.94 -10.86 -9.70
N HIS A 87 -13.99 -10.29 -8.50
CA HIS A 87 -13.43 -8.99 -8.24
C HIS A 87 -11.91 -8.96 -8.42
N ARG A 88 -11.23 -10.08 -8.14
CA ARG A 88 -9.78 -10.21 -8.26
C ARG A 88 -9.33 -11.66 -8.32
N ALA A 89 -8.41 -11.92 -9.22
CA ALA A 89 -7.65 -13.16 -9.25
C ALA A 89 -6.19 -12.82 -9.55
N ARG A 90 -5.30 -12.96 -8.55
CA ARG A 90 -3.88 -12.65 -8.69
C ARG A 90 -3.02 -13.85 -8.36
N VAL A 91 -1.94 -13.96 -9.10
CA VAL A 91 -0.87 -14.91 -8.81
C VAL A 91 0.46 -14.18 -8.85
N GLY A 92 1.40 -14.65 -8.06
CA GLY A 92 2.71 -14.03 -8.02
C GLY A 92 3.76 -14.90 -7.33
N ILE A 93 4.96 -14.40 -7.38
CA ILE A 93 6.09 -14.88 -6.60
C ILE A 93 6.73 -13.68 -5.90
N GLU A 94 7.07 -13.90 -4.66
CA GLU A 94 7.89 -12.97 -3.87
C GLU A 94 9.11 -13.72 -3.38
N GLY A 95 10.17 -13.03 -3.07
CA GLY A 95 11.35 -13.75 -2.59
C GLY A 95 12.48 -12.87 -2.13
N GLU A 96 13.56 -13.58 -1.78
CA GLU A 96 14.78 -12.97 -1.29
C GLU A 96 15.99 -13.71 -1.81
N LEU A 97 16.96 -12.99 -2.34
CA LEU A 97 18.25 -13.50 -2.79
C LEU A 97 19.36 -13.02 -1.85
N PHE A 98 20.22 -13.93 -1.41
CA PHE A 98 21.40 -13.64 -0.59
C PHE A 98 21.10 -12.91 0.73
N ASN A 99 19.84 -12.96 1.24
CA ASN A 99 19.33 -12.18 2.37
C ASN A 99 19.52 -10.65 2.19
N ARG A 100 19.61 -10.15 0.97
CA ARG A 100 19.85 -8.73 0.67
C ARG A 100 19.02 -8.15 -0.44
N VAL A 101 18.56 -8.97 -1.36
CA VAL A 101 17.79 -8.52 -2.51
C VAL A 101 16.42 -9.17 -2.43
N GLN A 102 15.40 -8.39 -2.21
CA GLN A 102 14.00 -8.83 -2.27
C GLN A 102 13.44 -8.55 -3.66
N PHE A 103 12.49 -9.34 -4.09
CA PHE A 103 11.77 -9.13 -5.34
C PHE A 103 10.32 -9.56 -5.20
N ALA A 104 9.47 -8.97 -6.03
CA ALA A 104 8.09 -9.40 -6.20
C ALA A 104 7.70 -9.31 -7.67
N ILE A 105 6.89 -10.28 -8.11
CA ILE A 105 6.27 -10.30 -9.44
C ILE A 105 4.84 -10.77 -9.22
N GLU A 106 3.84 -9.88 -9.40
CA GLU A 106 2.42 -10.18 -9.24
C GLU A 106 1.65 -9.79 -10.50
N ARG A 107 0.76 -10.68 -10.96
CA ARG A 107 -0.10 -10.45 -12.11
C ARG A 107 -1.57 -10.60 -11.73
N GLU A 108 -2.42 -9.69 -12.22
CA GLU A 108 -3.86 -9.79 -12.21
C GLU A 108 -4.32 -10.67 -13.38
N LEU A 109 -5.19 -11.63 -13.12
CA LEU A 109 -5.75 -12.54 -14.11
C LEU A 109 -7.17 -12.16 -14.52
N THR A 110 -7.87 -11.32 -13.72
CA THR A 110 -9.17 -10.80 -14.09
C THR A 110 -9.02 -9.70 -15.13
N GLU A 111 -9.72 -9.83 -16.24
CA GLU A 111 -9.92 -8.74 -17.17
C GLU A 111 -11.00 -7.81 -16.60
N ARG A 112 -10.59 -6.77 -15.93
CA ARG A 112 -11.51 -5.66 -15.65
C ARG A 112 -11.59 -4.83 -16.90
N GLU A 113 -12.75 -4.78 -17.51
CA GLU A 113 -13.07 -3.74 -18.45
C GLU A 113 -12.93 -2.40 -17.71
N VAL A 114 -11.89 -1.65 -18.05
CA VAL A 114 -11.86 -0.26 -17.68
C VAL A 114 -12.83 0.40 -18.62
N GLU A 115 -13.85 1.06 -18.12
CA GLU A 115 -14.89 1.78 -18.84
C GLU A 115 -14.36 2.86 -19.81
N ASN A 116 -13.08 2.88 -20.08
CA ASN A 116 -12.52 3.86 -20.99
C ASN A 116 -11.90 3.18 -22.22
N PRO A 117 -12.56 3.26 -23.36
CA PRO A 117 -12.10 2.67 -24.62
C PRO A 117 -10.76 3.25 -25.11
N ASN A 118 -10.28 4.34 -24.53
CA ASN A 118 -9.08 5.04 -24.99
C ASN A 118 -7.81 4.67 -24.19
N THR A 119 -7.91 3.90 -23.11
CA THR A 119 -6.72 3.39 -22.43
C THR A 119 -6.20 2.14 -23.12
N ARG A 120 -5.23 2.31 -23.98
CA ARG A 120 -4.62 1.21 -24.75
C ARG A 120 -3.77 0.24 -23.92
N GLU A 121 -3.41 0.56 -22.68
CA GLU A 121 -2.55 -0.29 -21.88
C GLU A 121 -3.08 -0.54 -20.47
N LYS A 122 -3.89 -1.57 -20.35
CA LYS A 122 -4.18 -2.20 -19.06
C LYS A 122 -3.00 -3.08 -18.69
N SER A 123 -2.06 -2.56 -17.93
CA SER A 123 -1.02 -3.44 -17.39
C SER A 123 -1.65 -4.38 -16.37
N ALA A 124 -1.75 -5.66 -16.72
CA ALA A 124 -2.13 -6.72 -15.80
C ALA A 124 -1.07 -6.93 -14.69
N TRP A 125 0.14 -6.42 -14.89
CA TRP A 125 1.21 -6.47 -13.90
C TRP A 125 0.93 -5.50 -12.75
N LYS A 126 1.00 -6.02 -11.51
CA LYS A 126 0.79 -5.25 -10.28
C LYS A 126 2.13 -4.87 -9.65
N ASP A 127 2.66 -5.68 -8.80
CA ASP A 127 3.98 -5.45 -8.23
C ASP A 127 5.03 -6.20 -9.06
N VAL A 128 5.99 -5.47 -9.65
CA VAL A 128 7.14 -6.01 -10.37
C VAL A 128 8.35 -5.17 -10.01
N TYR A 129 9.04 -5.55 -8.93
CA TYR A 129 10.15 -4.75 -8.43
C TYR A 129 11.29 -5.60 -7.86
N VAL A 130 12.43 -4.96 -7.73
CA VAL A 130 13.60 -5.44 -6.98
C VAL A 130 13.91 -4.42 -5.89
N ASP A 131 14.24 -4.92 -4.69
CA ASP A 131 14.54 -4.12 -3.51
C ASP A 131 15.89 -4.56 -2.92
N GLY A 132 16.87 -3.69 -2.96
CA GLY A 132 18.21 -3.93 -2.43
C GLY A 132 18.38 -3.40 -1.01
N ASN A 133 18.73 -4.28 -0.08
CA ASN A 133 18.97 -3.93 1.31
C ASN A 133 20.48 -3.75 1.58
N ILE A 134 20.92 -2.50 1.75
CA ILE A 134 22.27 -2.17 2.19
C ILE A 134 22.36 -2.22 3.72
N SER A 135 21.36 -1.63 4.38
CA SER A 135 21.16 -1.64 5.83
C SER A 135 19.68 -1.41 6.14
N ASP A 136 19.24 -1.61 7.39
CA ASP A 136 17.87 -1.28 7.79
C ASP A 136 17.51 0.19 7.52
N ALA A 137 18.48 1.08 7.63
CA ALA A 137 18.29 2.50 7.39
C ALA A 137 18.35 2.91 5.91
N VAL A 138 18.92 2.07 5.03
CA VAL A 138 19.14 2.41 3.61
C VAL A 138 18.80 1.22 2.74
N GLN A 139 17.72 1.33 2.03
CA GLN A 139 17.22 0.33 1.09
C GLN A 139 16.78 1.04 -0.21
N PHE A 140 16.94 0.38 -1.35
CA PHE A 140 16.57 0.94 -2.65
C PHE A 140 15.62 -0.01 -3.37
N ARG A 141 14.50 0.53 -3.85
CA ARG A 141 13.53 -0.20 -4.67
C ARG A 141 13.47 0.39 -6.07
N GLY A 142 13.45 -0.48 -7.07
CA GLY A 142 13.23 -0.10 -8.47
C GLY A 142 12.26 -1.04 -9.14
N GLY A 143 11.39 -0.50 -9.99
CA GLY A 143 10.37 -1.27 -10.73
C GLY A 143 8.98 -0.68 -10.59
N LYS A 144 7.94 -1.51 -10.79
CA LYS A 144 6.53 -1.13 -10.58
C LYS A 144 6.07 -1.54 -9.20
N PHE A 145 5.67 -0.58 -8.38
CA PHE A 145 5.18 -0.80 -7.02
C PHE A 145 4.24 0.32 -6.58
N LYS A 146 3.60 0.16 -5.42
CA LYS A 146 2.73 1.20 -4.87
C LYS A 146 3.53 2.45 -4.53
N ILE A 147 3.07 3.60 -5.02
CA ILE A 147 3.57 4.90 -4.59
C ILE A 147 3.34 5.02 -3.08
N PRO A 148 4.33 5.50 -2.30
CA PRO A 148 4.24 5.55 -0.83
C PRO A 148 3.30 6.69 -0.38
N PHE A 149 1.99 6.50 -0.53
CA PHE A 149 0.95 7.48 -0.23
C PHE A 149 -0.35 6.79 0.17
N GLY A 150 -1.00 7.25 1.23
CA GLY A 150 -2.30 6.78 1.69
C GLY A 150 -2.26 5.47 2.49
N LEU A 151 -2.70 5.49 3.75
CA LEU A 151 -2.73 4.32 4.63
C LEU A 151 -3.62 3.21 4.04
N ASP A 152 -4.86 3.54 3.67
CA ASP A 152 -5.80 2.56 3.14
C ASP A 152 -5.35 2.02 1.78
N GLN A 153 -4.77 2.89 0.93
CA GLN A 153 -4.22 2.46 -0.35
C GLN A 153 -3.00 1.54 -0.20
N LEU A 154 -2.12 1.80 0.75
CA LEU A 154 -0.95 0.99 1.03
C LEU A 154 -1.31 -0.34 1.72
N THR A 155 -2.42 -0.39 2.47
CA THR A 155 -2.90 -1.62 3.10
C THR A 155 -3.06 -2.73 2.07
N GLY A 156 -2.50 -3.91 2.36
CA GLY A 156 -2.63 -5.09 1.51
C GLY A 156 -4.09 -5.53 1.43
N ILE A 157 -4.51 -6.02 0.26
CA ILE A 157 -5.90 -6.37 -0.02
C ILE A 157 -6.47 -7.38 0.97
N SER A 158 -5.68 -8.38 1.33
CA SER A 158 -6.09 -9.41 2.30
C SER A 158 -6.32 -8.85 3.70
N ASN A 159 -5.78 -7.67 3.99
CA ASN A 159 -5.79 -7.00 5.28
C ASN A 159 -6.85 -5.90 5.40
N ASN A 160 -7.62 -5.64 4.34
CA ASN A 160 -8.67 -4.63 4.39
C ASN A 160 -9.80 -5.07 5.32
N ASP A 161 -10.25 -4.14 6.17
CA ASP A 161 -11.35 -4.36 7.10
C ASP A 161 -12.72 -4.29 6.39
N PHE A 162 -12.78 -3.63 5.23
CA PHE A 162 -13.96 -3.47 4.39
C PHE A 162 -13.74 -4.07 3.00
N VAL A 163 -14.84 -4.42 2.33
CA VAL A 163 -14.81 -4.97 0.96
C VAL A 163 -14.21 -3.95 -0.01
N TYR A 164 -14.63 -2.69 0.09
CA TYR A 164 -14.10 -1.59 -0.70
C TYR A 164 -13.19 -0.69 0.13
N ARG A 165 -12.20 -0.10 -0.53
CA ARG A 165 -11.38 0.96 0.05
C ARG A 165 -12.21 2.20 0.28
N SER A 166 -11.70 3.12 1.10
CA SER A 166 -12.30 4.43 1.26
C SER A 166 -12.33 5.20 -0.07
N LEU A 167 -13.29 6.11 -0.20
CA LEU A 167 -13.39 6.97 -1.38
C LEU A 167 -12.11 7.81 -1.56
N GLY A 168 -11.53 8.33 -0.47
CA GLY A 168 -10.24 9.04 -0.52
C GLY A 168 -9.12 8.18 -1.09
N ALA A 169 -9.01 6.92 -0.68
CA ALA A 169 -8.02 5.99 -1.21
C ALA A 169 -8.28 5.60 -2.67
N ASN A 170 -9.54 5.56 -3.11
CA ASN A 170 -9.88 5.22 -4.49
C ASN A 170 -9.70 6.39 -5.46
N TYR A 171 -9.98 7.62 -5.04
CA TYR A 171 -10.10 8.76 -5.96
C TYR A 171 -9.06 9.85 -5.77
N LEU A 172 -8.42 9.93 -4.61
CA LEU A 172 -7.40 10.95 -4.32
C LEU A 172 -5.99 10.35 -4.19
N ALA A 173 -5.86 9.13 -3.67
CA ALA A 173 -4.56 8.49 -3.52
C ALA A 173 -4.10 7.80 -4.81
N PRO A 174 -2.78 7.82 -5.11
CA PRO A 174 -2.21 7.09 -6.23
C PRO A 174 -2.18 5.58 -5.94
N ALA A 175 -2.12 4.75 -6.98
CA ALA A 175 -1.96 3.31 -6.79
C ALA A 175 -0.50 2.86 -7.00
N ARG A 176 -0.19 2.38 -8.18
CA ARG A 176 1.14 1.85 -8.54
C ARG A 176 1.69 2.58 -9.74
N ASP A 177 3.01 2.73 -9.75
CA ASP A 177 3.71 3.21 -10.91
C ASP A 177 5.12 2.64 -11.01
N ILE A 178 5.76 2.86 -12.16
CA ILE A 178 7.16 2.53 -12.38
C ILE A 178 8.01 3.66 -11.80
N GLY A 179 8.99 3.30 -11.00
CA GLY A 179 9.83 4.29 -10.36
C GLY A 179 10.97 3.68 -9.56
N VAL A 180 11.68 4.57 -8.87
CA VAL A 180 12.74 4.23 -7.93
C VAL A 180 12.47 4.90 -6.59
N ALA A 181 12.81 4.23 -5.50
CA ALA A 181 12.63 4.79 -4.18
C ALA A 181 13.79 4.42 -3.25
N LEU A 182 14.19 5.37 -2.44
CA LEU A 182 15.01 5.19 -1.25
C LEU A 182 14.08 5.06 -0.05
N HIS A 183 14.31 4.05 0.78
CA HIS A 183 13.54 3.87 1.99
C HIS A 183 14.37 3.25 3.11
N GLY A 184 13.81 3.28 4.30
CA GLY A 184 14.49 2.70 5.45
C GLY A 184 13.69 2.84 6.74
N ARG A 185 14.29 2.33 7.80
CA ARG A 185 13.68 2.30 9.12
C ARG A 185 14.73 2.53 10.20
N PHE A 186 14.33 3.26 11.22
CA PHE A 186 15.13 3.57 12.39
C PHE A 186 14.41 3.14 13.67
N PHE A 187 15.16 3.02 14.78
CA PHE A 187 14.62 2.77 16.12
C PHE A 187 13.72 1.52 16.18
N ASP A 188 14.19 0.38 15.67
CA ASP A 188 13.42 -0.86 15.61
C ASP A 188 12.02 -0.66 14.96
N ARG A 189 11.98 -0.03 13.80
CA ARG A 189 10.76 0.35 13.09
C ARG A 189 9.90 1.37 13.86
N GLY A 190 10.49 2.13 14.77
CA GLY A 190 9.82 3.26 15.42
C GLY A 190 9.62 4.45 14.50
N LEU A 191 10.43 4.54 13.44
CA LEU A 191 10.34 5.50 12.36
C LEU A 191 10.67 4.80 11.05
N THR A 192 9.82 4.98 10.03
CA THR A 192 10.07 4.56 8.64
C THR A 192 9.94 5.74 7.70
N TYR A 193 10.72 5.74 6.64
CA TYR A 193 10.64 6.76 5.60
C TYR A 193 10.70 6.14 4.21
N TRP A 194 10.09 6.82 3.26
CA TRP A 194 10.13 6.57 1.83
C TRP A 194 10.30 7.88 1.10
N ALA A 195 11.17 7.90 0.09
CA ALA A 195 11.30 9.00 -0.85
C ALA A 195 11.50 8.40 -2.23
N GLY A 196 10.62 8.70 -3.18
CA GLY A 196 10.62 8.05 -4.48
C GLY A 196 10.32 9.03 -5.61
N TRP A 197 10.85 8.68 -6.78
CA TRP A 197 10.52 9.28 -8.06
C TRP A 197 9.83 8.24 -8.93
N PHE A 198 8.77 8.64 -9.63
CA PHE A 198 7.93 7.78 -10.46
C PHE A 198 7.68 8.47 -11.80
N VAL A 199 7.51 7.64 -12.84
CA VAL A 199 7.30 8.13 -14.21
C VAL A 199 5.97 8.87 -14.37
N HIS A 200 4.92 8.43 -13.66
CA HIS A 200 3.59 9.05 -13.67
C HIS A 200 3.08 9.20 -12.23
N ASP A 201 1.84 9.64 -12.04
CA ASP A 201 1.25 9.83 -10.72
C ASP A 201 0.38 8.65 -10.21
N GLY A 202 0.58 7.42 -10.72
CA GLY A 202 -0.21 6.24 -10.38
C GLY A 202 -1.48 6.12 -11.24
N ASP A 203 -2.20 5.02 -11.12
CA ASP A 203 -3.29 4.63 -12.01
C ASP A 203 -4.69 4.72 -11.38
N ASN A 204 -4.84 5.39 -10.22
CA ASN A 204 -6.13 5.55 -9.57
C ASN A 204 -6.92 6.76 -10.07
N ALA A 205 -8.23 6.59 -10.14
CA ALA A 205 -9.23 7.65 -10.29
C ALA A 205 -8.96 8.67 -11.40
N ARG A 206 -8.23 8.30 -12.41
CA ARG A 206 -8.02 9.17 -13.56
C ARG A 206 -9.09 9.00 -14.60
N SER A 207 -9.42 10.09 -15.27
CA SER A 207 -9.95 9.97 -16.61
C SER A 207 -8.80 9.47 -17.46
N SER A 208 -8.94 8.33 -17.95
CA SER A 208 -8.02 7.37 -18.46
C SER A 208 -7.37 7.68 -19.80
N THR A 209 -7.53 8.85 -20.33
CA THR A 209 -7.12 9.16 -21.71
C THR A 209 -5.79 9.83 -21.82
N ILE A 210 -5.08 9.99 -20.72
CA ILE A 210 -3.99 10.92 -20.77
C ILE A 210 -2.77 10.29 -20.15
N ASP A 211 -1.82 10.19 -20.97
CA ASP A 211 -0.41 10.44 -20.74
C ASP A 211 -0.24 11.78 -20.00
N GLY A 212 -0.75 11.89 -18.79
CA GLY A 212 -1.08 13.18 -18.26
C GLY A 212 -0.35 13.62 -17.03
N ALA A 213 0.38 12.75 -16.38
CA ALA A 213 1.25 13.18 -15.30
C ALA A 213 2.60 12.52 -15.48
N ASP A 214 3.61 13.32 -15.59
CA ASP A 214 4.99 12.92 -15.65
C ASP A 214 5.69 13.27 -14.33
N ASP A 215 6.91 12.77 -14.13
CA ASP A 215 7.85 13.18 -13.09
C ASP A 215 7.25 13.38 -11.69
N THR A 216 6.76 12.32 -11.11
CA THR A 216 6.17 12.34 -9.77
C THR A 216 7.23 12.14 -8.69
N LEU A 217 7.25 13.04 -7.71
CA LEU A 217 7.99 12.88 -6.46
C LEU A 217 7.03 12.56 -5.31
N ALA A 218 7.35 11.56 -4.50
CA ALA A 218 6.56 11.18 -3.34
C ALA A 218 7.43 10.94 -2.12
N ILE A 219 7.01 11.46 -0.97
CA ILE A 219 7.67 11.26 0.34
C ILE A 219 6.60 10.81 1.33
N ARG A 220 6.92 9.80 2.13
CA ARG A 220 6.10 9.34 3.26
C ARG A 220 6.97 9.07 4.47
N VAL A 221 6.49 9.47 5.63
CA VAL A 221 7.12 9.17 6.92
C VAL A 221 6.04 8.58 7.83
N THR A 222 6.37 7.48 8.52
CA THR A 222 5.49 6.90 9.56
C THR A 222 6.28 6.69 10.84
N GLY A 223 5.59 6.79 11.97
CA GLY A 223 6.22 6.66 13.27
C GLY A 223 5.32 6.06 14.33
N ARG A 224 5.95 5.49 15.37
CA ARG A 224 5.27 4.95 16.57
C ARG A 224 5.70 5.71 17.82
N PRO A 225 5.21 6.95 18.02
CA PRO A 225 5.70 7.83 19.09
C PRO A 225 5.32 7.37 20.49
N LEU A 226 4.27 6.56 20.65
CA LEU A 226 3.69 6.20 21.94
C LEU A 226 4.04 4.76 22.39
N ARG A 227 5.18 4.21 21.94
CA ARG A 227 5.60 2.81 22.18
C ARG A 227 5.78 2.44 23.65
N SER A 228 6.04 3.41 24.52
CA SER A 228 6.20 3.23 25.96
C SER A 228 4.89 3.03 26.72
N ILE A 229 3.75 3.36 26.09
CA ILE A 229 2.42 3.24 26.70
C ILE A 229 1.76 1.97 26.17
N PRO A 230 1.54 0.90 26.98
CA PRO A 230 1.06 -0.38 26.50
C PRO A 230 -0.19 -0.32 25.62
N ALA A 231 -1.20 0.47 26.00
CA ALA A 231 -2.44 0.62 25.24
C ALA A 231 -2.26 1.37 23.91
N LEU A 232 -1.17 2.12 23.74
CA LEU A 232 -0.86 2.92 22.56
C LEU A 232 0.41 2.43 21.84
N ALA A 233 1.02 1.36 22.28
CA ALA A 233 2.30 0.88 21.76
C ALA A 233 2.26 0.48 20.27
N LYS A 234 1.10 0.06 19.79
CA LYS A 234 0.84 -0.28 18.37
C LYS A 234 0.34 0.94 17.55
N THR A 235 0.22 2.13 18.16
CA THR A 235 -0.21 3.33 17.44
C THR A 235 0.87 3.75 16.45
N GLU A 236 0.50 3.80 15.18
CA GLU A 236 1.32 4.35 14.10
C GLU A 236 0.64 5.61 13.56
N VAL A 237 1.42 6.66 13.36
CA VAL A 237 0.99 7.89 12.69
C VAL A 237 1.82 8.08 11.45
N GLY A 238 1.21 8.54 10.38
CA GLY A 238 1.84 8.73 9.09
C GLY A 238 1.51 10.07 8.48
N GLY A 239 2.33 10.47 7.53
CA GLY A 239 2.06 11.60 6.66
C GLY A 239 2.82 11.43 5.37
N ALA A 240 2.23 11.91 4.28
CA ALA A 240 2.81 11.86 2.95
C ALA A 240 2.59 13.17 2.19
N PHE A 241 3.54 13.46 1.33
CA PHE A 241 3.47 14.53 0.34
C PHE A 241 3.85 13.98 -1.01
N MET A 242 3.18 14.45 -2.06
CA MET A 242 3.45 14.05 -3.43
C MET A 242 3.19 15.23 -4.36
N VAL A 243 4.04 15.39 -5.36
CA VAL A 243 3.86 16.35 -6.44
C VAL A 243 4.09 15.66 -7.78
N SER A 244 3.24 15.95 -8.75
CA SER A 244 3.32 15.43 -10.13
C SER A 244 3.15 16.57 -11.12
N ASP A 245 3.82 16.48 -12.24
CA ASP A 245 3.63 17.42 -13.36
C ASP A 245 2.44 16.99 -14.22
N LEU A 246 1.61 17.97 -14.62
CA LEU A 246 0.41 17.81 -15.44
C LEU A 246 0.57 18.58 -16.75
N ASP A 247 1.72 18.47 -17.41
CA ASP A 247 2.06 19.35 -18.55
C ASP A 247 1.38 19.00 -19.87
N ASN A 248 0.76 17.84 -19.96
CA ASN A 248 0.14 17.41 -21.19
C ASN A 248 -1.17 18.15 -21.49
N VAL A 249 -1.29 18.68 -22.70
CA VAL A 249 -2.51 19.31 -23.19
C VAL A 249 -3.57 18.24 -23.42
N ALA A 250 -4.54 18.20 -22.54
CA ALA A 250 -5.63 17.26 -22.63
C ALA A 250 -6.70 17.71 -23.63
N VAL A 251 -7.11 16.81 -24.52
CA VAL A 251 -8.26 17.02 -25.41
C VAL A 251 -9.57 16.93 -24.60
N ASN A 252 -9.59 16.12 -23.56
CA ASN A 252 -10.73 15.92 -22.66
C ASN A 252 -10.36 16.31 -21.23
N PRO A 253 -11.35 16.62 -20.37
CA PRO A 253 -11.10 16.87 -18.97
C PRO A 253 -10.32 15.71 -18.31
N ASN A 254 -9.24 16.04 -17.64
CA ASN A 254 -8.22 15.10 -17.14
C ASN A 254 -8.01 15.15 -15.62
N GLY A 255 -8.77 15.95 -14.92
CA GLY A 255 -8.73 16.04 -13.46
C GLY A 255 -9.23 14.79 -12.76
N LEU A 256 -9.26 14.86 -11.44
CA LEU A 256 -9.83 13.82 -10.59
C LEU A 256 -11.34 13.68 -10.83
N ARG A 257 -11.90 12.55 -10.43
CA ARG A 257 -13.33 12.24 -10.50
C ARG A 257 -13.81 11.66 -9.17
N GLY A 258 -15.12 11.78 -8.92
CA GLY A 258 -15.79 11.13 -7.80
C GLY A 258 -16.87 10.16 -8.28
N ARG A 259 -16.90 8.97 -7.72
CA ARG A 259 -17.90 7.94 -8.03
C ARG A 259 -18.37 7.26 -6.75
N THR A 260 -19.59 6.78 -6.77
CA THR A 260 -20.19 5.97 -5.70
C THR A 260 -19.40 4.68 -5.47
N VAL A 261 -19.57 4.07 -4.32
CA VAL A 261 -18.70 2.96 -3.86
C VAL A 261 -18.90 1.72 -4.72
N MET A 262 -20.15 1.29 -4.93
CA MET A 262 -20.44 0.01 -5.56
C MET A 262 -20.75 0.15 -7.04
N SER A 263 -21.71 0.98 -7.41
CA SER A 263 -22.15 1.16 -8.79
C SER A 263 -21.20 1.97 -9.64
N GLN A 264 -20.24 2.66 -9.03
CA GLN A 264 -19.29 3.54 -9.72
C GLN A 264 -19.96 4.67 -10.50
N SER A 265 -21.18 5.03 -10.10
CA SER A 265 -21.94 6.15 -10.68
C SER A 265 -21.23 7.47 -10.40
N VAL A 266 -21.07 8.29 -11.43
CA VAL A 266 -20.30 9.54 -11.36
C VAL A 266 -21.11 10.62 -10.64
N PHE A 267 -20.63 11.11 -9.50
CA PHE A 267 -21.17 12.29 -8.84
C PHE A 267 -20.32 13.55 -9.04
N TYR A 268 -19.05 13.39 -9.44
CA TYR A 268 -18.17 14.48 -9.82
C TYR A 268 -17.39 14.11 -11.08
N GLU A 269 -17.56 14.89 -12.13
CA GLU A 269 -16.86 14.71 -13.40
C GLU A 269 -15.52 15.46 -13.41
N PRO A 270 -14.52 14.95 -14.13
CA PRO A 270 -13.24 15.62 -14.26
C PRO A 270 -13.37 17.04 -14.85
N VAL A 271 -12.50 17.93 -14.41
CA VAL A 271 -12.28 19.25 -15.01
C VAL A 271 -10.95 19.26 -15.77
N PHE A 272 -10.72 20.29 -16.60
CA PHE A 272 -9.41 20.47 -17.23
C PHE A 272 -8.40 20.93 -16.21
N VAL A 273 -7.25 20.23 -16.16
CA VAL A 273 -6.12 20.54 -15.28
C VAL A 273 -4.84 20.57 -16.10
N LYS A 274 -3.90 21.45 -15.69
CA LYS A 274 -2.57 21.59 -16.26
C LYS A 274 -1.66 22.33 -15.26
N GLY A 275 -0.37 22.01 -15.24
CA GLY A 275 0.61 22.50 -14.29
C GLY A 275 0.96 21.42 -13.27
N HIS A 276 0.71 21.64 -12.00
CA HIS A 276 1.09 20.68 -10.97
C HIS A 276 -0.10 20.08 -10.24
N ARG A 277 0.02 18.80 -9.85
CA ARG A 277 -0.84 18.15 -8.86
C ARG A 277 -0.08 17.96 -7.57
N GLN A 278 -0.60 18.52 -6.50
CA GLN A 278 -0.05 18.34 -5.17
C GLN A 278 -1.00 17.50 -4.32
N ARG A 279 -0.47 16.53 -3.60
CA ARG A 279 -1.22 15.68 -2.66
C ARG A 279 -0.59 15.73 -1.28
N TYR A 280 -1.42 15.87 -0.28
CA TYR A 280 -1.07 15.84 1.14
C TYR A 280 -1.91 14.77 1.83
N GLU A 281 -1.30 14.05 2.74
CA GLU A 281 -2.01 13.03 3.49
C GLU A 281 -1.47 12.96 4.92
N ILE A 282 -2.39 12.72 5.86
CA ILE A 282 -2.08 12.38 7.24
C ILE A 282 -2.95 11.22 7.67
N ASP A 283 -2.37 10.27 8.41
CA ASP A 283 -3.06 9.06 8.84
C ASP A 283 -2.68 8.61 10.25
N GLY A 284 -3.55 7.75 10.80
CA GLY A 284 -3.32 7.04 12.04
C GLY A 284 -3.93 5.66 12.03
N ASP A 285 -3.17 4.69 12.55
CA ASP A 285 -3.59 3.30 12.78
C ASP A 285 -3.32 2.95 14.24
N TRP A 286 -4.35 2.53 14.96
CA TRP A 286 -4.27 2.10 16.36
C TRP A 286 -4.93 0.75 16.55
N SER A 287 -4.34 -0.11 17.38
CA SER A 287 -4.99 -1.33 17.86
C SER A 287 -4.54 -1.68 19.27
N PHE A 288 -5.48 -2.20 20.07
CA PHE A 288 -5.23 -2.69 21.41
C PHE A 288 -6.19 -3.86 21.73
N GLY A 289 -5.63 -5.02 22.03
CA GLY A 289 -6.41 -6.24 22.22
C GLY A 289 -7.30 -6.51 20.98
N PRO A 290 -8.61 -6.74 21.17
CA PRO A 290 -9.51 -7.06 20.06
C PRO A 290 -10.02 -5.84 19.30
N VAL A 291 -9.66 -4.61 19.69
CA VAL A 291 -10.20 -3.39 19.07
C VAL A 291 -9.14 -2.67 18.22
N GLY A 292 -9.59 -1.99 17.18
CA GLY A 292 -8.74 -1.16 16.35
C GLY A 292 -9.50 0.04 15.81
N ALA A 293 -8.74 1.10 15.47
CA ALA A 293 -9.26 2.31 14.83
C ALA A 293 -8.28 2.80 13.79
N ARG A 294 -8.79 3.39 12.70
CA ARG A 294 -8.05 4.07 11.66
C ARG A 294 -8.69 5.37 11.30
N ALA A 295 -7.87 6.33 10.94
CA ALA A 295 -8.30 7.58 10.33
C ALA A 295 -7.29 8.01 9.28
N GLU A 296 -7.77 8.66 8.23
CA GLU A 296 -6.94 9.22 7.16
C GLU A 296 -7.62 10.47 6.62
N TYR A 297 -6.83 11.47 6.29
CA TYR A 297 -7.24 12.67 5.57
C TYR A 297 -6.33 12.88 4.38
N THR A 298 -6.92 13.07 3.21
CA THR A 298 -6.22 13.37 1.96
C THR A 298 -6.72 14.67 1.37
N HIS A 299 -5.78 15.48 0.89
CA HIS A 299 -6.03 16.74 0.20
C HIS A 299 -5.25 16.78 -1.11
N VAL A 300 -5.92 17.13 -2.19
CA VAL A 300 -5.34 17.26 -3.53
C VAL A 300 -5.65 18.65 -4.08
N LEU A 301 -4.65 19.25 -4.72
CA LEU A 301 -4.74 20.49 -5.49
C LEU A 301 -4.23 20.21 -6.89
N ASP A 302 -5.05 20.47 -7.89
CA ASP A 302 -4.73 20.39 -9.31
C ASP A 302 -4.70 21.81 -9.89
N SER A 303 -3.53 22.25 -10.36
CA SER A 303 -3.40 23.51 -11.05
C SER A 303 -4.16 23.49 -12.39
N ARG A 304 -4.62 24.65 -12.85
CA ARG A 304 -5.44 24.82 -14.06
C ARG A 304 -4.91 25.94 -14.94
N GLU A 305 -3.59 25.89 -15.20
CA GLU A 305 -2.85 26.89 -15.97
C GLU A 305 -3.30 26.93 -17.43
N GLY A 306 -3.76 28.10 -17.91
CA GLY A 306 -4.21 28.28 -19.29
C GLY A 306 -5.47 27.48 -19.65
N GLN A 307 -6.30 27.06 -18.68
CA GLN A 307 -7.48 26.21 -18.96
C GLN A 307 -8.77 26.99 -19.17
N GLY A 308 -8.75 28.30 -19.07
CA GLY A 308 -9.87 29.16 -19.42
C GLY A 308 -10.13 29.22 -20.94
N LEU A 309 -11.29 29.76 -21.33
CA LEU A 309 -11.69 29.85 -22.73
C LEU A 309 -10.81 30.82 -23.56
N ALA A 310 -10.11 31.74 -22.92
CA ALA A 310 -9.16 32.67 -23.54
C ALA A 310 -7.73 32.40 -23.00
N ASP A 311 -7.43 31.14 -22.76
CA ASP A 311 -6.13 30.65 -22.24
C ASP A 311 -5.70 31.30 -20.91
N GLN A 312 -6.65 31.88 -20.14
CA GLN A 312 -6.38 32.36 -18.81
C GLN A 312 -6.26 31.21 -17.81
N ASP A 313 -5.49 31.42 -16.76
CA ASP A 313 -5.43 30.52 -15.61
C ASP A 313 -6.78 30.51 -14.90
N LEU A 314 -7.16 29.34 -14.41
CA LEU A 314 -8.34 29.13 -13.60
C LEU A 314 -7.92 28.78 -12.16
N SER A 315 -8.82 29.01 -11.20
CA SER A 315 -8.62 28.59 -9.83
C SER A 315 -8.39 27.08 -9.74
N ASP A 316 -7.44 26.66 -8.90
CA ASP A 316 -7.09 25.24 -8.73
C ASP A 316 -8.30 24.39 -8.38
N ALA A 317 -8.37 23.20 -8.94
CA ALA A 317 -9.34 22.19 -8.56
C ALA A 317 -8.87 21.49 -7.28
N ARG A 318 -9.77 21.40 -6.31
CA ARG A 318 -9.48 20.85 -5.00
C ARG A 318 -10.31 19.61 -4.72
N GLY A 319 -9.62 18.50 -4.38
CA GLY A 319 -10.24 17.27 -3.88
C GLY A 319 -9.85 17.02 -2.43
N ARG A 320 -10.81 16.65 -1.58
CA ARG A 320 -10.57 16.35 -0.17
C ARG A 320 -11.34 15.11 0.24
N GLY A 321 -10.68 14.23 0.98
CA GLY A 321 -11.32 13.02 1.51
C GLY A 321 -10.84 12.70 2.91
N TRP A 322 -11.72 12.17 3.73
CA TRP A 322 -11.33 11.62 5.03
C TRP A 322 -12.21 10.44 5.40
N TYR A 323 -11.68 9.57 6.21
CA TYR A 323 -12.47 8.56 6.91
C TYR A 323 -12.01 8.36 8.35
N VAL A 324 -12.94 7.86 9.15
CA VAL A 324 -12.67 7.25 10.46
C VAL A 324 -13.33 5.89 10.49
N SER A 325 -12.61 4.88 10.94
CA SER A 325 -13.13 3.52 11.08
C SER A 325 -12.77 2.91 12.42
N GLY A 326 -13.66 2.05 12.90
CA GLY A 326 -13.46 1.23 14.08
C GLY A 326 -13.71 -0.23 13.79
N THR A 327 -12.98 -1.12 14.46
CA THR A 327 -13.15 -2.58 14.35
C THR A 327 -13.12 -3.22 15.72
N TRP A 328 -13.87 -4.31 15.88
CA TRP A 328 -13.89 -5.09 17.11
C TRP A 328 -13.98 -6.58 16.79
N VAL A 329 -12.94 -7.34 17.13
CA VAL A 329 -12.92 -8.80 17.05
C VAL A 329 -13.77 -9.36 18.18
N LEU A 330 -15.01 -9.71 17.87
CA LEU A 330 -16.04 -10.15 18.84
C LEU A 330 -15.66 -11.45 19.55
N THR A 331 -14.85 -12.27 18.91
CA THR A 331 -14.38 -13.55 19.46
C THR A 331 -13.16 -13.38 20.38
N GLY A 332 -12.59 -12.16 20.48
CA GLY A 332 -11.61 -11.78 21.47
C GLY A 332 -10.14 -11.95 21.07
N GLU A 333 -9.85 -12.35 19.83
CA GLU A 333 -8.49 -12.38 19.31
C GLU A 333 -7.92 -10.96 19.15
N GLU A 334 -6.59 -10.82 19.14
CA GLU A 334 -5.95 -9.54 18.89
C GLU A 334 -6.28 -9.00 17.50
N LYS A 335 -6.48 -7.67 17.42
CA LYS A 335 -6.65 -6.97 16.17
C LYS A 335 -5.31 -6.83 15.44
N ASP A 336 -4.87 -7.95 14.86
CA ASP A 336 -3.78 -8.00 13.88
C ASP A 336 -4.35 -7.88 12.45
N ARG A 337 -3.49 -7.67 11.48
CA ARG A 337 -3.87 -7.66 10.05
C ARG A 337 -3.01 -8.62 9.24
N PRO A 338 -3.56 -9.79 8.82
CA PRO A 338 -4.92 -10.28 9.09
C PRO A 338 -5.10 -10.77 10.54
N VAL A 339 -6.35 -10.78 11.02
CA VAL A 339 -6.71 -11.42 12.29
C VAL A 339 -6.40 -12.91 12.20
N ARG A 340 -5.79 -13.47 13.24
CA ARG A 340 -5.42 -14.90 13.30
C ARG A 340 -6.41 -15.64 14.18
N PRO A 341 -7.30 -16.47 13.61
CA PRO A 341 -8.27 -17.21 14.39
C PRO A 341 -7.61 -18.16 15.40
N ALA A 342 -8.02 -18.10 16.64
CA ALA A 342 -7.61 -19.03 17.69
C ALA A 342 -8.57 -20.21 17.84
N ARG A 343 -9.81 -20.07 17.37
CA ARG A 343 -10.89 -21.06 17.52
C ARG A 343 -11.12 -21.85 16.24
N LYS A 344 -11.66 -23.07 16.36
CA LYS A 344 -11.92 -23.96 15.22
C LYS A 344 -12.93 -23.39 14.21
N PHE A 345 -13.90 -22.60 14.69
CA PHE A 345 -14.89 -21.94 13.81
C PHE A 345 -14.41 -20.61 13.23
N GLY A 346 -13.17 -20.19 13.57
CA GLY A 346 -12.62 -18.94 13.11
C GLY A 346 -12.78 -17.79 14.09
N ALA A 347 -12.51 -16.57 13.62
CA ALA A 347 -12.69 -15.30 14.34
C ALA A 347 -13.74 -14.44 13.64
N ILE A 348 -14.56 -13.72 14.41
CA ILE A 348 -15.59 -12.81 13.92
C ILE A 348 -15.24 -11.38 14.35
N GLU A 349 -15.30 -10.46 13.39
CA GLU A 349 -15.02 -9.04 13.61
C GLU A 349 -16.18 -8.20 13.09
N ALA A 350 -16.61 -7.22 13.89
CA ALA A 350 -17.49 -6.14 13.44
C ALA A 350 -16.65 -4.92 13.06
N ALA A 351 -17.08 -4.19 12.03
CA ALA A 351 -16.41 -3.01 11.52
C ALA A 351 -17.43 -1.91 11.17
N ALA A 352 -17.03 -0.65 11.39
CA ALA A 352 -17.79 0.51 10.92
C ALA A 352 -16.83 1.57 10.39
N ARG A 353 -17.19 2.23 9.28
CA ARG A 353 -16.45 3.34 8.69
C ARG A 353 -17.41 4.43 8.27
N TYR A 354 -17.09 5.66 8.64
CA TYR A 354 -17.73 6.84 8.11
C TYR A 354 -16.71 7.66 7.35
N GLU A 355 -17.07 8.11 6.14
CA GLU A 355 -16.18 8.80 5.23
C GLU A 355 -16.89 9.90 4.45
N ARG A 356 -16.10 10.84 3.97
CA ARG A 356 -16.53 11.92 3.08
C ARG A 356 -15.49 12.15 2.01
N LEU A 357 -15.98 12.32 0.77
CA LEU A 357 -15.20 12.80 -0.37
C LEU A 357 -15.92 14.03 -0.95
N TRP A 358 -15.17 15.10 -1.28
CA TRP A 358 -15.76 16.28 -1.92
C TRP A 358 -14.75 17.03 -2.76
N PHE A 359 -15.29 17.75 -3.76
CA PHE A 359 -14.56 18.54 -4.73
C PHE A 359 -15.11 19.94 -4.82
N ASP A 360 -14.24 20.95 -4.97
CA ASP A 360 -14.58 22.35 -5.19
C ASP A 360 -13.39 23.09 -5.84
N SER A 361 -13.55 24.39 -6.13
CA SER A 361 -12.44 25.27 -6.49
C SER A 361 -11.71 25.76 -5.23
N ALA A 362 -10.41 25.97 -5.35
CA ALA A 362 -9.60 26.62 -4.32
C ALA A 362 -9.63 28.15 -4.52
N GLY A 363 -10.78 28.73 -4.47
CA GLY A 363 -11.07 30.11 -4.87
C GLY A 363 -12.10 30.10 -6.00
N GLY A 364 -12.01 31.00 -6.94
CA GLY A 364 -12.88 31.08 -8.11
C GLY A 364 -13.85 32.25 -8.03
N GLU A 365 -13.92 32.98 -9.14
CA GLU A 365 -14.80 34.11 -9.31
C GLU A 365 -16.14 33.71 -9.96
N GLY A 366 -17.17 34.44 -9.63
CA GLY A 366 -18.51 34.26 -10.21
C GLY A 366 -19.33 33.12 -9.57
N PRO A 367 -20.54 32.86 -10.10
CA PRO A 367 -21.39 31.80 -9.60
C PRO A 367 -20.77 30.41 -9.89
N PRO A 368 -20.99 29.43 -9.02
CA PRO A 368 -20.51 28.07 -9.28
C PRO A 368 -21.23 27.44 -10.48
N LEU A 369 -20.47 26.89 -11.42
CA LEU A 369 -20.98 26.33 -12.65
C LEU A 369 -20.49 24.88 -12.85
N ARG A 370 -21.32 24.07 -13.51
CA ARG A 370 -21.02 22.70 -13.93
C ARG A 370 -20.26 22.64 -15.25
N ASN A 371 -19.39 23.57 -15.53
CA ASN A 371 -18.56 23.58 -16.74
C ASN A 371 -17.14 23.15 -16.38
N PRO A 372 -16.53 22.21 -17.11
CA PRO A 372 -15.14 21.79 -16.86
C PRO A 372 -14.11 22.93 -16.92
N ARG A 373 -14.49 24.07 -17.55
CA ARG A 373 -13.67 25.29 -17.65
C ARG A 373 -14.21 26.45 -16.80
N ALA A 374 -15.14 26.19 -15.87
CA ALA A 374 -15.57 27.21 -14.94
C ALA A 374 -14.44 27.54 -13.95
N ASP A 375 -14.23 28.82 -13.66
CA ASP A 375 -13.28 29.23 -12.62
C ASP A 375 -13.79 28.81 -11.24
N ASN A 376 -15.06 29.10 -10.93
CA ASN A 376 -15.74 28.57 -9.76
C ASN A 376 -16.53 27.32 -10.15
N MET A 377 -16.01 26.15 -9.79
CA MET A 377 -16.66 24.88 -10.05
C MET A 377 -17.85 24.66 -9.11
N LEU A 378 -18.93 24.06 -9.61
CA LEU A 378 -20.03 23.61 -8.77
C LEU A 378 -19.53 22.53 -7.79
N PRO A 379 -19.54 22.78 -6.47
CA PRO A 379 -19.10 21.81 -5.49
C PRO A 379 -19.90 20.51 -5.56
N SER A 380 -19.23 19.40 -5.38
CA SER A 380 -19.87 18.08 -5.33
C SER A 380 -19.14 17.17 -4.33
N GLY A 381 -19.86 16.22 -3.76
CA GLY A 381 -19.27 15.30 -2.80
C GLY A 381 -20.24 14.20 -2.38
N GLU A 382 -19.76 13.35 -1.48
CA GLU A 382 -20.50 12.21 -0.98
C GLU A 382 -20.12 11.90 0.47
N HIS A 383 -21.12 11.52 1.25
CA HIS A 383 -20.97 10.90 2.55
C HIS A 383 -21.28 9.42 2.46
N VAL A 384 -20.45 8.58 3.07
CA VAL A 384 -20.64 7.13 3.08
C VAL A 384 -20.51 6.59 4.50
N LEU A 385 -21.48 5.74 4.88
CA LEU A 385 -21.41 4.90 6.07
C LEU A 385 -21.34 3.43 5.65
N SER A 386 -20.23 2.76 5.98
CA SER A 386 -20.07 1.32 5.75
C SER A 386 -20.12 0.58 7.08
N LEU A 387 -21.04 -0.37 7.19
CA LEU A 387 -21.12 -1.32 8.30
C LEU A 387 -20.67 -2.70 7.79
N GLY A 388 -19.78 -3.35 8.52
CA GLY A 388 -19.16 -4.59 8.08
C GLY A 388 -19.12 -5.68 9.14
N MET A 389 -19.14 -6.91 8.66
CA MET A 389 -18.82 -8.10 9.43
C MET A 389 -17.81 -8.96 8.65
N ASN A 390 -16.74 -9.33 9.31
CA ASN A 390 -15.68 -10.18 8.77
C ASN A 390 -15.65 -11.49 9.54
N TRP A 391 -15.66 -12.60 8.81
CA TRP A 391 -15.43 -13.92 9.38
C TRP A 391 -14.13 -14.51 8.83
N TYR A 392 -13.12 -14.54 9.65
CA TYR A 392 -11.83 -15.17 9.37
C TYR A 392 -11.94 -16.66 9.68
N ILE A 393 -12.29 -17.48 8.68
CA ILE A 393 -12.43 -18.94 8.84
C ILE A 393 -11.06 -19.54 9.15
N THR A 394 -10.07 -19.13 8.39
CA THR A 394 -8.65 -19.42 8.61
C THR A 394 -7.83 -18.15 8.37
N ARG A 395 -6.52 -18.21 8.53
CA ARG A 395 -5.66 -17.09 8.15
C ARG A 395 -5.63 -16.79 6.63
N TRP A 396 -6.12 -17.72 5.81
CA TRP A 396 -6.15 -17.59 4.34
C TRP A 396 -7.54 -17.32 3.78
N ILE A 397 -8.57 -17.74 4.51
CA ILE A 397 -9.97 -17.65 4.02
C ILE A 397 -10.74 -16.68 4.90
N LYS A 398 -11.31 -15.67 4.26
CA LYS A 398 -12.15 -14.66 4.90
C LYS A 398 -13.44 -14.48 4.12
N LEU A 399 -14.55 -14.39 4.85
CA LEU A 399 -15.83 -13.91 4.34
C LEU A 399 -16.07 -12.50 4.88
N GLN A 400 -16.60 -11.63 4.06
CA GLN A 400 -16.95 -10.25 4.44
C GLN A 400 -18.35 -9.93 3.97
N VAL A 401 -19.10 -9.24 4.81
CA VAL A 401 -20.37 -8.63 4.44
C VAL A 401 -20.27 -7.15 4.75
N ASN A 402 -20.59 -6.29 3.81
CA ASN A 402 -20.76 -4.88 4.07
C ASN A 402 -22.13 -4.41 3.61
N THR A 403 -22.77 -3.58 4.42
CA THR A 403 -23.91 -2.76 4.04
C THR A 403 -23.45 -1.31 4.00
N ILE A 404 -23.72 -0.62 2.90
CA ILE A 404 -23.18 0.67 2.56
C ILE A 404 -24.35 1.64 2.37
N ARG A 405 -24.33 2.73 3.10
CA ARG A 405 -25.24 3.88 2.95
C ARG A 405 -24.49 5.00 2.28
N GLU A 406 -25.00 5.43 1.15
CA GLU A 406 -24.41 6.51 0.34
C GLU A 406 -25.36 7.70 0.27
N GLU A 407 -24.78 8.91 0.37
CA GLU A 407 -25.51 10.19 0.37
C GLU A 407 -24.75 11.21 -0.48
N PRO A 408 -24.99 11.22 -1.80
CA PRO A 408 -24.45 12.24 -2.69
C PRO A 408 -24.92 13.64 -2.31
N GLN A 409 -24.01 14.61 -2.33
CA GLN A 409 -24.29 16.01 -1.96
C GLN A 409 -24.67 16.90 -3.15
N ASP A 410 -24.39 16.46 -4.36
CA ASP A 410 -24.89 17.07 -5.59
C ASP A 410 -25.88 16.12 -6.28
N PRO A 411 -27.15 16.20 -5.94
CA PRO A 411 -28.17 15.29 -6.45
C PRO A 411 -28.47 15.47 -7.94
N GLU A 412 -28.10 16.57 -8.55
CA GLU A 412 -28.27 16.76 -9.99
C GLU A 412 -27.25 15.95 -10.84
N ARG A 413 -26.13 15.57 -10.24
CA ARG A 413 -25.09 14.73 -10.87
C ARG A 413 -25.19 13.26 -10.53
N SER A 414 -25.89 12.94 -9.46
CA SER A 414 -26.12 11.56 -9.06
C SER A 414 -27.18 10.95 -9.97
N PRO A 415 -27.06 9.66 -10.36
CA PRO A 415 -28.17 8.92 -10.98
C PRO A 415 -29.32 8.73 -9.99
N VAL A 416 -29.07 8.92 -8.71
CA VAL A 416 -30.05 8.91 -7.64
C VAL A 416 -30.86 10.20 -7.65
N PRO A 417 -32.19 10.16 -7.57
CA PRO A 417 -33.01 11.36 -7.49
C PRO A 417 -32.56 12.30 -6.37
N PRO A 418 -32.69 13.63 -6.55
CA PRO A 418 -32.27 14.63 -5.58
C PRO A 418 -32.71 14.35 -4.15
N GLY A 419 -31.76 14.36 -3.20
CA GLY A 419 -32.04 14.16 -1.79
C GLY A 419 -32.26 12.73 -1.34
N HIS A 420 -32.04 11.77 -2.22
CA HIS A 420 -32.17 10.35 -1.85
C HIS A 420 -30.86 9.78 -1.33
N VAL A 421 -30.98 9.12 -0.20
CA VAL A 421 -29.98 8.21 0.36
C VAL A 421 -30.30 6.83 -0.15
N PHE A 422 -29.31 6.11 -0.59
CA PHE A 422 -29.49 4.72 -0.98
C PHE A 422 -28.61 3.77 -0.17
N TRP A 423 -29.04 2.52 -0.11
CA TRP A 423 -28.36 1.44 0.56
C TRP A 423 -28.02 0.35 -0.44
N SER A 424 -26.84 -0.20 -0.31
CA SER A 424 -26.41 -1.36 -1.07
C SER A 424 -25.68 -2.34 -0.15
N SER A 425 -25.57 -3.60 -0.57
CA SER A 425 -24.88 -4.61 0.23
C SER A 425 -23.96 -5.46 -0.64
N VAL A 426 -22.88 -5.94 -0.05
CA VAL A 426 -21.94 -6.82 -0.73
C VAL A 426 -21.47 -7.92 0.20
N PHE A 427 -21.44 -9.13 -0.34
CA PHE A 427 -20.77 -10.27 0.26
C PHE A 427 -19.51 -10.58 -0.54
N ARG A 428 -18.39 -10.78 0.14
CA ARG A 428 -17.12 -11.18 -0.47
C ARG A 428 -16.60 -12.47 0.13
N PHE A 429 -16.30 -13.43 -0.74
CA PHE A 429 -15.45 -14.57 -0.42
C PHE A 429 -14.02 -14.26 -0.85
N GLN A 430 -13.06 -14.42 0.07
CA GLN A 430 -11.66 -14.12 -0.19
C GLN A 430 -10.77 -15.28 0.22
N VAL A 431 -9.82 -15.62 -0.66
CA VAL A 431 -8.68 -16.49 -0.38
C VAL A 431 -7.40 -15.71 -0.64
N GLY A 432 -6.44 -15.80 0.28
CA GLY A 432 -5.11 -15.20 0.11
C GLY A 432 -4.04 -16.10 0.73
N ILE A 433 -3.08 -16.50 -0.07
CA ILE A 433 -1.93 -17.32 0.33
C ILE A 433 -0.64 -16.60 0.02
#